data_7e40d38c26e7b55edeea1669a412e32f
#
_entry.id   7e40d38c26e7b55edeea1669a412e32f
#
_cell.length_a   1.000
_cell.length_b   1.000
_cell.length_c   1.000
_cell.angle_alpha   90.00
_cell.angle_beta   90.00
_cell.angle_gamma   90.00
#
_symmetry.space_group_name_H-M   'P 1'
#
loop_
_entity.id
_entity.type
_entity.pdbx_description
1 polymer ?
#
loop_
_entity_poly.entity_id
_entity_poly.type
_entity_poly.pdbx_seq_one_letter_code
_entity_poly.pdbx_strand_id
1 'polypeptide(L)'
;QKAILNTSLITDNTLIVDIPSTIPSVVTNKIYLINKNHETVTYDFNVLVPAPEITSMSNEYAQPGTVATIYGDYFIDDPNVPLTVEIANVPVTEITSLTRNAISFVVPEGAETGYVNVESIYGTGQSTFRYMENDGILFDFDDDGDDAIAKDNGWHAATIGTLENISSLDGNYLIFQGDLDNGSWNDSDFAFEYWPYGDEATPYLNTLVDFEDLSNLQLKFEVNVPDAWSACAMQILLTTNNEVSGDNMNNSFFQGDTFPRALWIPWQSSGSYTTTGWTTVTVPLSEFRYGASGISLSPLSSTDITGLTLFVWNGGVTGTACSPTICIDNIRVVPIY
;
A
#
# COMPACT_ATOMS: atom_id res chain seq x y z
N GLN A 1 27.54 -22.11 0.29
CA GLN A 1 26.96 -22.26 -1.05
C GLN A 1 28.04 -22.60 -2.07
N LYS A 2 27.65 -23.28 -3.14
CA LYS A 2 28.54 -23.52 -4.29
C LYS A 2 28.33 -22.42 -5.32
N ALA A 3 29.43 -21.75 -5.70
CA ALA A 3 29.42 -20.84 -6.84
C ALA A 3 29.19 -21.61 -8.14
N ILE A 4 28.56 -20.96 -9.11
CA ILE A 4 28.36 -21.49 -10.46
C ILE A 4 29.66 -21.24 -11.23
N LEU A 5 30.28 -22.33 -11.74
CA LEU A 5 31.49 -22.22 -12.53
C LEU A 5 31.14 -22.05 -14.01
N ASN A 6 31.60 -20.97 -14.61
CA ASN A 6 31.60 -20.85 -16.05
C ASN A 6 32.90 -21.43 -16.61
N THR A 7 32.85 -22.67 -17.10
CA THR A 7 34.04 -23.41 -17.55
C THR A 7 34.72 -22.77 -18.76
N SER A 8 34.03 -21.89 -19.52
CA SER A 8 34.62 -21.18 -20.64
C SER A 8 35.54 -20.02 -20.20
N LEU A 9 35.44 -19.61 -18.93
CA LEU A 9 36.21 -18.52 -18.35
C LEU A 9 37.30 -19.01 -17.37
N ILE A 10 37.63 -20.31 -17.38
CA ILE A 10 38.66 -20.92 -16.55
C ILE A 10 39.93 -21.03 -17.40
N THR A 11 41.03 -20.49 -16.89
CA THR A 11 42.37 -20.64 -17.44
C THR A 11 43.30 -21.25 -16.39
N ASP A 12 44.56 -21.49 -16.74
CA ASP A 12 45.56 -22.02 -15.82
C ASP A 12 45.79 -21.15 -14.56
N ASN A 13 45.48 -19.85 -14.68
CA ASN A 13 45.78 -18.86 -13.63
C ASN A 13 44.53 -18.07 -13.18
N THR A 14 43.38 -18.27 -13.80
CA THR A 14 42.18 -17.45 -13.54
C THR A 14 40.96 -18.32 -13.43
N LEU A 15 40.19 -18.10 -12.38
CA LEU A 15 38.90 -18.67 -12.13
C LEU A 15 37.86 -17.53 -12.00
N ILE A 16 36.91 -17.48 -12.91
CA ILE A 16 35.78 -16.55 -12.84
C ILE A 16 34.56 -17.34 -12.42
N VAL A 17 33.90 -16.89 -11.35
CA VAL A 17 32.72 -17.54 -10.75
C VAL A 17 31.65 -16.52 -10.48
N ASP A 18 30.39 -16.91 -10.66
CA ASP A 18 29.25 -16.14 -10.19
C ASP A 18 29.03 -16.45 -8.72
N ILE A 19 29.09 -15.41 -7.88
CA ILE A 19 28.78 -15.54 -6.45
C ILE A 19 27.26 -15.55 -6.31
N PRO A 20 26.67 -16.59 -5.69
CA PRO A 20 25.23 -16.65 -5.47
C PRO A 20 24.76 -15.46 -4.63
N SER A 21 23.66 -14.84 -5.02
CA SER A 21 23.03 -13.72 -4.29
C SER A 21 22.26 -14.17 -3.04
N THR A 22 22.06 -15.49 -2.88
CA THR A 22 21.40 -16.02 -1.67
C THR A 22 22.37 -16.01 -0.49
N ILE A 23 21.90 -15.50 0.66
CA ILE A 23 22.69 -15.45 1.87
C ILE A 23 22.87 -16.86 2.42
N PRO A 24 24.11 -17.32 2.72
CA PRO A 24 24.32 -18.61 3.33
C PRO A 24 23.83 -18.62 4.79
N SER A 25 23.43 -19.77 5.29
CA SER A 25 23.05 -19.97 6.70
C SER A 25 24.17 -19.65 7.70
N VAL A 26 25.42 -19.65 7.25
CA VAL A 26 26.59 -19.26 8.04
C VAL A 26 27.49 -18.42 7.16
N VAL A 27 27.76 -17.18 7.57
CA VAL A 27 28.68 -16.27 6.91
C VAL A 27 30.07 -16.47 7.50
N THR A 28 31.00 -17.04 6.72
CA THR A 28 32.37 -17.35 7.17
C THR A 28 33.38 -16.28 6.76
N ASN A 29 33.00 -15.31 5.94
CA ASN A 29 33.87 -14.30 5.31
C ASN A 29 35.07 -14.94 4.59
N LYS A 30 34.87 -16.11 3.98
CA LYS A 30 35.89 -16.85 3.24
C LYS A 30 35.33 -17.44 1.95
N ILE A 31 36.17 -17.46 0.91
CA ILE A 31 35.97 -18.29 -0.26
C ILE A 31 36.83 -19.58 -0.08
N TYR A 32 36.22 -20.71 -0.36
CA TYR A 32 36.85 -22.02 -0.31
C TYR A 32 36.97 -22.55 -1.73
N LEU A 33 38.20 -22.76 -2.21
CA LEU A 33 38.49 -23.46 -3.43
C LEU A 33 38.85 -24.91 -3.10
N ILE A 34 38.03 -25.85 -3.58
CA ILE A 34 38.24 -27.28 -3.36
C ILE A 34 38.60 -27.91 -4.70
N ASN A 35 39.82 -28.47 -4.83
CA ASN A 35 40.23 -29.14 -6.04
C ASN A 35 39.72 -30.58 -6.12
N LYS A 36 40.02 -31.26 -7.23
CA LYS A 36 39.57 -32.66 -7.48
C LYS A 36 40.15 -33.67 -6.46
N ASN A 37 41.22 -33.34 -5.78
CA ASN A 37 41.85 -34.16 -4.76
C ASN A 37 41.31 -33.86 -3.35
N HIS A 38 40.28 -33.05 -3.22
CA HIS A 38 39.70 -32.57 -1.96
C HIS A 38 40.64 -31.68 -1.12
N GLU A 39 41.69 -31.14 -1.74
CA GLU A 39 42.50 -30.12 -1.08
C GLU A 39 41.78 -28.79 -1.12
N THR A 40 41.78 -28.06 -0.01
CA THR A 40 41.09 -26.79 0.17
C THR A 40 42.05 -25.65 0.32
N VAL A 41 41.89 -24.63 -0.49
CA VAL A 41 42.56 -23.32 -0.34
C VAL A 41 41.50 -22.29 0.04
N THR A 42 41.79 -21.47 1.05
CA THR A 42 40.85 -20.43 1.53
C THR A 42 41.40 -19.06 1.29
N TYR A 43 40.49 -18.14 0.91
CA TYR A 43 40.77 -16.72 0.76
C TYR A 43 39.78 -15.93 1.63
N ASP A 44 40.28 -14.87 2.24
CA ASP A 44 39.41 -13.94 2.95
C ASP A 44 38.51 -13.20 1.95
N PHE A 45 37.22 -13.15 2.23
CA PHE A 45 36.21 -12.53 1.40
C PHE A 45 35.16 -11.90 2.29
N ASN A 46 35.06 -10.58 2.26
CA ASN A 46 34.07 -9.87 3.06
C ASN A 46 32.69 -10.01 2.45
N VAL A 47 31.78 -10.67 3.15
CA VAL A 47 30.37 -10.76 2.79
C VAL A 47 29.65 -9.63 3.50
N LEU A 48 29.17 -8.65 2.75
CA LEU A 48 28.30 -7.62 3.27
C LEU A 48 26.85 -8.11 3.16
N VAL A 49 26.18 -8.23 4.28
CA VAL A 49 24.73 -8.47 4.35
C VAL A 49 24.12 -7.15 4.78
N PRO A 50 23.16 -6.60 4.00
CA PRO A 50 22.47 -5.38 4.38
C PRO A 50 21.69 -5.54 5.68
N ALA A 51 21.42 -4.43 6.34
CA ALA A 51 20.42 -4.37 7.40
C ALA A 51 19.03 -4.72 6.85
N PRO A 52 18.07 -5.10 7.69
CA PRO A 52 16.69 -5.28 7.28
C PRO A 52 16.15 -4.08 6.52
N GLU A 53 15.33 -4.34 5.50
CA GLU A 53 14.62 -3.33 4.73
C GLU A 53 13.12 -3.62 4.84
N ILE A 54 12.31 -2.62 5.23
CA ILE A 54 10.89 -2.77 5.45
C ILE A 54 10.16 -1.84 4.48
N THR A 55 9.42 -2.41 3.54
CA THR A 55 8.81 -1.66 2.43
C THR A 55 7.31 -1.46 2.55
N SER A 56 6.60 -2.39 3.21
CA SER A 56 5.15 -2.31 3.38
C SER A 56 4.67 -3.17 4.54
N MET A 57 3.41 -2.95 4.92
CA MET A 57 2.68 -3.75 5.91
C MET A 57 1.33 -4.19 5.33
N SER A 58 0.86 -5.36 5.71
CA SER A 58 -0.42 -5.89 5.24
C SER A 58 -1.60 -4.99 5.57
N ASN A 59 -1.58 -4.38 6.75
CA ASN A 59 -2.55 -3.41 7.23
C ASN A 59 -1.83 -2.45 8.19
N GLU A 60 -1.69 -1.18 7.80
CA GLU A 60 -1.02 -0.17 8.63
C GLU A 60 -1.87 0.28 9.82
N TYR A 61 -3.18 -0.05 9.83
CA TYR A 61 -4.13 0.18 10.94
C TYR A 61 -4.54 -1.11 11.66
N ALA A 62 -3.72 -2.16 11.55
CA ALA A 62 -4.00 -3.43 12.23
C ALA A 62 -4.11 -3.22 13.75
N GLN A 63 -5.25 -3.62 14.33
CA GLN A 63 -5.53 -3.39 15.74
C GLN A 63 -4.66 -4.25 16.66
N PRO A 64 -4.29 -3.78 17.88
CA PRO A 64 -3.60 -4.58 18.87
C PRO A 64 -4.27 -5.94 19.11
N GLY A 65 -3.45 -7.00 19.25
CA GLY A 65 -3.91 -8.38 19.37
C GLY A 65 -4.25 -9.07 18.06
N THR A 66 -4.28 -8.38 16.92
CA THR A 66 -4.46 -8.97 15.59
C THR A 66 -3.12 -9.34 14.94
N VAL A 67 -3.16 -10.23 13.94
CA VAL A 67 -1.94 -10.59 13.19
C VAL A 67 -1.75 -9.63 12.02
N ALA A 68 -0.57 -9.03 11.95
CA ALA A 68 -0.13 -8.24 10.81
C ALA A 68 1.16 -8.82 10.22
N THR A 69 1.45 -8.47 8.98
CA THR A 69 2.66 -8.91 8.27
C THR A 69 3.38 -7.70 7.67
N ILE A 70 4.65 -7.56 7.98
CA ILE A 70 5.54 -6.63 7.27
C ILE A 70 6.26 -7.36 6.14
N TYR A 71 6.48 -6.64 5.05
CA TYR A 71 7.20 -7.12 3.87
C TYR A 71 8.45 -6.29 3.64
N GLY A 72 9.48 -6.94 3.07
CA GLY A 72 10.75 -6.29 2.82
C GLY A 72 11.82 -7.26 2.35
N ASP A 73 13.07 -7.06 2.77
CA ASP A 73 14.16 -8.00 2.52
C ASP A 73 15.14 -8.01 3.71
N TYR A 74 16.03 -9.00 3.70
CA TYR A 74 17.10 -9.22 4.69
C TYR A 74 16.59 -9.46 6.12
N PHE A 75 15.40 -10.01 6.28
CA PHE A 75 14.92 -10.49 7.58
C PHE A 75 15.60 -11.80 7.94
N ILE A 76 16.76 -11.66 8.60
CA ILE A 76 17.63 -12.80 8.90
C ILE A 76 17.70 -13.00 10.41
N ASP A 77 17.18 -14.13 10.85
CA ASP A 77 17.28 -14.56 12.22
C ASP A 77 18.64 -15.26 12.47
N ASP A 78 19.28 -14.95 13.57
CA ASP A 78 20.48 -15.63 14.03
C ASP A 78 20.21 -16.26 15.40
N PRO A 79 20.48 -17.56 15.61
CA PRO A 79 20.15 -18.24 16.85
C PRO A 79 20.87 -17.68 18.09
N ASN A 80 21.95 -16.91 17.92
CA ASN A 80 22.67 -16.26 19.02
C ASN A 80 22.25 -14.81 19.25
N VAL A 81 21.71 -14.15 18.21
CA VAL A 81 21.19 -12.78 18.25
C VAL A 81 19.86 -12.77 17.48
N PRO A 82 18.78 -13.23 18.12
CA PRO A 82 17.48 -13.32 17.48
C PRO A 82 17.01 -11.96 16.92
N LEU A 83 16.35 -12.00 15.76
CA LEU A 83 15.73 -10.84 15.17
C LEU A 83 14.59 -10.32 16.07
N THR A 84 14.50 -9.00 16.22
CA THR A 84 13.43 -8.34 16.97
C THR A 84 12.66 -7.37 16.08
N VAL A 85 11.40 -7.15 16.43
CA VAL A 85 10.50 -6.18 15.77
C VAL A 85 9.94 -5.26 16.84
N GLU A 86 9.85 -3.97 16.52
CA GLU A 86 9.19 -2.95 17.35
C GLU A 86 8.25 -2.11 16.51
N ILE A 87 7.09 -1.73 17.05
CA ILE A 87 6.15 -0.76 16.47
C ILE A 87 6.12 0.46 17.39
N ALA A 88 6.47 1.64 16.89
CA ALA A 88 6.49 2.88 17.68
C ALA A 88 7.24 2.73 19.03
N ASN A 89 8.37 1.98 19.02
CA ASN A 89 9.18 1.60 20.20
C ASN A 89 8.49 0.62 21.17
N VAL A 90 7.36 0.01 20.81
CA VAL A 90 6.72 -1.06 21.57
C VAL A 90 7.19 -2.42 21.02
N PRO A 91 7.85 -3.26 21.81
CA PRO A 91 8.36 -4.54 21.33
C PRO A 91 7.25 -5.51 20.93
N VAL A 92 7.40 -6.14 19.78
CA VAL A 92 6.60 -7.31 19.38
C VAL A 92 7.08 -8.51 20.16
N THR A 93 6.18 -9.15 20.91
CA THR A 93 6.51 -10.31 21.75
C THR A 93 6.20 -11.66 21.10
N GLU A 94 5.36 -11.67 20.06
CA GLU A 94 4.94 -12.87 19.35
C GLU A 94 5.12 -12.72 17.84
N ILE A 95 6.15 -13.36 17.29
CA ILE A 95 6.37 -13.52 15.85
C ILE A 95 5.77 -14.88 15.46
N THR A 96 4.75 -14.87 14.59
CA THR A 96 4.01 -16.07 14.17
C THR A 96 4.62 -16.73 12.93
N SER A 97 5.32 -15.95 12.10
CA SER A 97 6.04 -16.44 10.92
C SER A 97 7.21 -15.53 10.60
N LEU A 98 8.32 -16.11 10.17
CA LEU A 98 9.50 -15.39 9.74
C LEU A 98 10.08 -16.03 8.49
N THR A 99 10.19 -15.24 7.45
CA THR A 99 10.91 -15.56 6.21
C THR A 99 11.88 -14.43 5.89
N ARG A 100 12.74 -14.59 4.90
CA ARG A 100 13.66 -13.53 4.47
C ARG A 100 12.93 -12.24 4.06
N ASN A 101 11.70 -12.36 3.53
CA ASN A 101 10.98 -11.24 2.90
C ASN A 101 9.69 -10.86 3.61
N ALA A 102 9.31 -11.57 4.66
CA ALA A 102 8.09 -11.30 5.41
C ALA A 102 8.22 -11.75 6.87
N ILE A 103 7.69 -10.93 7.77
CA ILE A 103 7.53 -11.24 9.19
C ILE A 103 6.07 -11.04 9.55
N SER A 104 5.40 -12.10 10.03
CA SER A 104 4.05 -12.01 10.59
C SER A 104 4.15 -12.04 12.11
N PHE A 105 3.40 -11.19 12.76
CA PHE A 105 3.43 -11.04 14.22
C PHE A 105 2.08 -10.57 14.76
N VAL A 106 1.88 -10.75 16.05
CA VAL A 106 0.75 -10.15 16.76
C VAL A 106 1.10 -8.71 17.11
N VAL A 107 0.24 -7.76 16.69
CA VAL A 107 0.42 -6.34 17.00
C VAL A 107 0.38 -6.16 18.52
N PRO A 108 1.41 -5.54 19.13
CA PRO A 108 1.49 -5.42 20.58
C PRO A 108 0.46 -4.43 21.14
N GLU A 109 -0.02 -4.72 22.33
CA GLU A 109 -0.83 -3.77 23.10
C GLU A 109 -0.02 -2.49 23.39
N GLY A 110 -0.67 -1.33 23.21
CA GLY A 110 -0.03 -0.03 23.42
C GLY A 110 0.85 0.44 22.26
N ALA A 111 0.81 -0.22 21.11
CA ALA A 111 1.38 0.34 19.89
C ALA A 111 0.57 1.59 19.48
N GLU A 112 1.28 2.69 19.28
CA GLU A 112 0.72 3.98 18.84
C GLU A 112 1.30 4.34 17.46
N THR A 113 0.95 5.51 16.95
CA THR A 113 1.48 6.01 15.68
C THR A 113 3.02 6.03 15.67
N GLY A 114 3.63 5.42 14.67
CA GLY A 114 5.08 5.42 14.54
C GLY A 114 5.64 4.42 13.54
N TYR A 115 6.96 4.45 13.40
CA TYR A 115 7.66 3.54 12.51
C TYR A 115 7.71 2.11 13.05
N VAL A 116 7.81 1.16 12.13
CA VAL A 116 8.15 -0.23 12.43
C VAL A 116 9.67 -0.38 12.27
N ASN A 117 10.33 -0.92 13.27
CA ASN A 117 11.76 -1.21 13.26
C ASN A 117 12.00 -2.71 13.33
N VAL A 118 12.98 -3.18 12.58
CA VAL A 118 13.47 -4.55 12.65
C VAL A 118 14.95 -4.50 12.94
N GLU A 119 15.39 -5.11 14.05
CA GLU A 119 16.79 -5.26 14.39
C GLU A 119 17.24 -6.70 14.17
N SER A 120 18.38 -6.87 13.54
CA SER A 120 19.05 -8.15 13.31
C SER A 120 20.54 -8.02 13.63
N ILE A 121 21.26 -9.14 13.61
CA ILE A 121 22.74 -9.15 13.70
C ILE A 121 23.44 -8.27 12.65
N TYR A 122 22.75 -7.92 11.57
CA TYR A 122 23.27 -7.10 10.45
C TYR A 122 22.91 -5.62 10.54
N GLY A 123 22.18 -5.21 11.56
CA GLY A 123 21.78 -3.84 11.82
C GLY A 123 20.28 -3.68 11.97
N THR A 124 19.86 -2.44 12.05
CA THR A 124 18.46 -2.03 12.21
C THR A 124 17.93 -1.44 10.91
N GLY A 125 16.75 -1.89 10.49
CA GLY A 125 15.93 -1.28 9.44
C GLY A 125 14.72 -0.59 10.02
N GLN A 126 14.31 0.52 9.40
CA GLN A 126 13.09 1.27 9.73
C GLN A 126 12.17 1.24 8.52
N SER A 127 10.86 1.16 8.76
CA SER A 127 9.86 1.17 7.70
C SER A 127 9.84 2.48 6.91
N THR A 128 9.45 2.39 5.64
CA THR A 128 9.15 3.51 4.75
C THR A 128 7.68 3.97 4.87
N PHE A 129 7.04 3.66 5.97
CA PHE A 129 5.67 4.03 6.33
C PHE A 129 5.57 4.12 7.85
N ARG A 130 4.51 4.71 8.34
CA ARG A 130 4.19 4.73 9.78
C ARG A 130 2.93 3.89 10.03
N TYR A 131 2.96 3.13 11.10
CA TYR A 131 1.80 2.43 11.64
C TYR A 131 0.84 3.47 12.24
N MET A 132 -0.47 3.34 12.01
CA MET A 132 -1.52 4.26 12.45
C MET A 132 -1.17 5.73 12.18
N GLU A 133 -0.80 6.04 10.91
CA GLU A 133 -0.43 7.40 10.51
C GLU A 133 -1.65 8.33 10.55
N ASN A 134 -1.66 9.26 11.48
CA ASN A 134 -2.74 10.24 11.64
C ASN A 134 -2.42 11.57 10.95
N ASP A 135 -1.16 11.83 10.62
CA ASP A 135 -0.80 13.01 9.84
C ASP A 135 -1.28 12.81 8.39
N GLY A 136 -2.04 13.78 7.87
CA GLY A 136 -2.54 13.73 6.48
C GLY A 136 -3.78 12.87 6.27
N ILE A 137 -4.48 12.45 7.34
CA ILE A 137 -5.79 11.80 7.20
C ILE A 137 -6.80 12.77 6.62
N LEU A 138 -7.59 12.29 5.66
CA LEU A 138 -8.64 13.05 5.00
C LEU A 138 -10.03 12.54 5.42
N PHE A 139 -10.23 11.23 5.40
CA PHE A 139 -11.50 10.58 5.69
C PHE A 139 -11.26 9.33 6.54
N ASP A 140 -11.85 9.29 7.71
CA ASP A 140 -11.93 8.12 8.59
C ASP A 140 -13.37 7.62 8.75
N PHE A 141 -14.36 8.38 8.23
CA PHE A 141 -15.78 8.08 8.25
C PHE A 141 -16.42 8.03 9.65
N ASP A 142 -15.72 8.51 10.67
CA ASP A 142 -16.20 8.62 12.04
C ASP A 142 -16.63 10.03 12.39
N ASP A 143 -17.59 10.18 13.27
CA ASP A 143 -18.07 11.47 13.80
C ASP A 143 -17.64 11.56 15.29
N ASP A 144 -16.35 11.48 15.52
CA ASP A 144 -15.73 11.43 16.84
C ASP A 144 -15.16 12.78 17.31
N GLY A 145 -15.17 13.80 16.43
CA GLY A 145 -14.82 15.17 16.72
C GLY A 145 -13.34 15.52 16.51
N ASP A 146 -12.61 14.71 15.76
CA ASP A 146 -11.31 15.04 15.21
C ASP A 146 -11.40 15.89 13.93
N ASP A 147 -10.28 16.14 13.23
CA ASP A 147 -10.23 16.96 12.03
C ASP A 147 -10.50 16.18 10.73
N ALA A 148 -10.67 14.85 10.81
CA ALA A 148 -10.96 14.02 9.65
C ALA A 148 -12.41 14.18 9.17
N ILE A 149 -12.66 13.88 7.90
CA ILE A 149 -13.96 14.06 7.29
C ILE A 149 -14.76 12.75 7.43
N ALA A 150 -15.90 12.83 8.12
CA ALA A 150 -16.72 11.66 8.45
C ALA A 150 -17.66 11.22 7.32
N LYS A 151 -17.91 12.05 6.29
CA LYS A 151 -18.95 11.76 5.29
C LYS A 151 -18.75 12.49 3.97
N ASP A 152 -19.44 12.01 2.95
CA ASP A 152 -19.60 12.73 1.68
C ASP A 152 -20.50 13.99 1.81
N ASN A 153 -20.46 14.82 0.79
CA ASN A 153 -21.35 15.97 0.64
C ASN A 153 -21.69 16.23 -0.84
N GLY A 154 -21.49 15.21 -1.68
CA GLY A 154 -21.73 15.27 -3.10
C GLY A 154 -23.16 14.96 -3.50
N TRP A 155 -23.34 14.66 -4.80
CA TRP A 155 -24.64 14.35 -5.40
C TRP A 155 -25.16 12.96 -5.01
N HIS A 156 -24.26 11.98 -4.89
CA HIS A 156 -24.56 10.60 -4.54
C HIS A 156 -24.23 10.37 -3.09
N ALA A 157 -25.17 9.77 -2.37
CA ALA A 157 -24.98 9.45 -0.97
C ALA A 157 -24.37 8.06 -0.85
N ALA A 158 -23.08 8.00 -0.57
CA ALA A 158 -22.40 6.73 -0.26
C ALA A 158 -22.94 6.13 1.06
N THR A 159 -22.90 4.81 1.17
CA THR A 159 -23.20 4.13 2.42
C THR A 159 -21.99 4.19 3.33
N ILE A 160 -22.15 4.83 4.50
CA ILE A 160 -21.14 4.88 5.56
C ILE A 160 -21.73 4.18 6.80
N GLY A 161 -20.96 3.29 7.41
CA GLY A 161 -21.39 2.50 8.55
C GLY A 161 -20.57 1.23 8.72
N THR A 162 -21.15 0.21 9.32
CA THR A 162 -20.50 -1.10 9.56
C THR A 162 -21.34 -2.24 9.00
N LEU A 163 -20.70 -3.33 8.63
CA LEU A 163 -21.33 -4.60 8.24
C LEU A 163 -21.06 -5.66 9.31
N GLU A 164 -22.08 -6.47 9.64
CA GLU A 164 -22.00 -7.47 10.72
C GLU A 164 -20.86 -8.49 10.53
N ASN A 165 -20.53 -8.80 9.29
CA ASN A 165 -19.52 -9.81 8.94
C ASN A 165 -18.12 -9.22 8.67
N ILE A 166 -17.94 -7.91 8.84
CA ILE A 166 -16.65 -7.22 8.67
C ILE A 166 -16.31 -6.51 9.97
N SER A 167 -15.24 -6.95 10.63
CA SER A 167 -14.73 -6.25 11.80
C SER A 167 -14.22 -4.87 11.39
N SER A 168 -14.72 -3.84 12.05
CA SER A 168 -14.23 -2.47 11.92
C SER A 168 -12.76 -2.36 12.35
N LEU A 169 -12.04 -1.38 11.83
CA LEU A 169 -10.72 -1.01 12.34
C LEU A 169 -10.87 -0.18 13.63
N ASP A 170 -11.67 0.86 13.57
CA ASP A 170 -11.87 1.83 14.67
C ASP A 170 -13.30 2.37 14.77
N GLY A 171 -14.10 2.36 13.70
CA GLY A 171 -15.45 2.92 13.71
C GLY A 171 -16.25 2.53 12.47
N ASN A 172 -16.78 3.52 11.78
CA ASN A 172 -17.46 3.37 10.50
C ASN A 172 -16.46 3.28 9.36
N TYR A 173 -16.94 2.88 8.20
CA TYR A 173 -16.18 2.86 6.94
C TYR A 173 -17.11 3.07 5.76
N LEU A 174 -16.57 3.48 4.62
CA LEU A 174 -17.27 3.59 3.35
C LEU A 174 -17.57 2.19 2.79
N ILE A 175 -18.80 1.97 2.30
CA ILE A 175 -19.26 0.69 1.78
C ILE A 175 -19.74 0.86 0.35
N PHE A 176 -19.08 0.19 -0.59
CA PHE A 176 -19.55 -0.02 -1.95
C PHE A 176 -20.06 -1.45 -2.10
N GLN A 177 -21.31 -1.62 -2.49
CA GLN A 177 -21.93 -2.95 -2.61
C GLN A 177 -23.00 -2.96 -3.70
N GLY A 178 -22.93 -3.90 -4.63
CA GLY A 178 -23.89 -4.04 -5.72
C GLY A 178 -23.36 -4.82 -6.89
N ASP A 179 -24.08 -4.80 -8.01
CA ASP A 179 -23.73 -5.53 -9.23
C ASP A 179 -22.87 -4.67 -10.13
N LEU A 180 -21.78 -5.25 -10.63
CA LEU A 180 -20.87 -4.65 -11.61
C LEU A 180 -20.75 -5.55 -12.84
N ASP A 181 -20.73 -4.94 -14.01
CA ASP A 181 -20.30 -5.56 -15.25
C ASP A 181 -19.26 -4.69 -15.97
N ASN A 182 -18.77 -5.12 -17.12
CA ASN A 182 -17.82 -4.32 -17.89
C ASN A 182 -18.49 -3.07 -18.45
N GLY A 183 -18.17 -1.90 -17.88
CA GLY A 183 -18.73 -0.61 -18.26
C GLY A 183 -19.96 -0.20 -17.48
N SER A 184 -20.33 -0.93 -16.42
CA SER A 184 -21.37 -0.50 -15.49
C SER A 184 -21.10 0.92 -14.99
N TRP A 185 -22.16 1.69 -14.92
CA TRP A 185 -22.23 2.93 -14.19
C TRP A 185 -23.31 2.77 -13.11
N ASN A 186 -22.90 2.74 -11.87
CA ASN A 186 -23.80 2.70 -10.72
C ASN A 186 -23.41 3.82 -9.77
N ASP A 187 -24.05 4.96 -9.94
CA ASP A 187 -23.76 6.20 -9.28
C ASP A 187 -24.29 6.28 -7.83
N SER A 188 -25.11 5.32 -7.41
CA SER A 188 -25.64 5.28 -6.05
C SER A 188 -24.86 4.36 -5.11
N ASP A 189 -24.42 3.19 -5.61
CA ASP A 189 -23.85 2.14 -4.77
C ASP A 189 -22.33 2.10 -4.82
N PHE A 190 -21.72 2.72 -5.82
CA PHE A 190 -20.27 2.69 -6.06
C PHE A 190 -19.67 4.09 -6.27
N ALA A 191 -20.24 5.12 -5.67
CA ALA A 191 -19.71 6.48 -5.70
C ALA A 191 -19.63 7.08 -4.30
N PHE A 192 -18.51 7.71 -4.03
CA PHE A 192 -18.28 8.61 -2.90
C PHE A 192 -17.78 9.93 -3.46
N GLU A 193 -18.42 11.02 -3.06
CA GLU A 193 -18.17 12.34 -3.60
C GLU A 193 -18.01 13.35 -2.48
N TYR A 194 -16.86 14.00 -2.42
CA TYR A 194 -16.60 15.10 -1.51
C TYR A 194 -16.29 16.37 -2.30
N TRP A 195 -17.24 17.32 -2.29
CA TRP A 195 -17.19 18.60 -3.01
C TRP A 195 -17.35 19.75 -2.03
N PRO A 196 -16.25 20.17 -1.41
CA PRO A 196 -16.30 21.09 -0.29
C PRO A 196 -16.64 22.52 -0.71
N TYR A 197 -17.19 23.26 0.26
CA TYR A 197 -17.50 24.68 0.12
C TYR A 197 -16.49 25.58 0.84
N GLY A 198 -15.50 24.99 1.55
CA GLY A 198 -14.43 25.70 2.24
C GLY A 198 -14.87 26.36 3.54
N ASP A 199 -15.85 25.80 4.22
CA ASP A 199 -16.27 26.18 5.57
C ASP A 199 -15.84 25.13 6.62
N GLU A 200 -16.12 25.39 7.91
CA GLU A 200 -15.75 24.46 9.00
C GLU A 200 -16.41 23.07 8.86
N ALA A 201 -17.59 23.00 8.22
CA ALA A 201 -18.30 21.73 8.04
C ALA A 201 -17.82 20.96 6.79
N THR A 202 -17.24 21.66 5.83
CA THR A 202 -16.76 21.12 4.57
C THR A 202 -15.43 21.78 4.19
N PRO A 203 -14.33 21.46 4.90
CA PRO A 203 -13.02 22.06 4.65
C PRO A 203 -12.48 21.64 3.29
N TYR A 204 -11.69 22.49 2.66
CA TYR A 204 -10.91 22.09 1.49
C TYR A 204 -9.81 21.11 1.87
N LEU A 205 -9.56 20.06 1.08
CA LEU A 205 -8.54 19.07 1.38
C LEU A 205 -7.14 19.66 1.52
N ASN A 206 -6.82 20.73 0.78
CA ASN A 206 -5.56 21.46 0.89
C ASN A 206 -5.42 22.29 2.18
N THR A 207 -6.43 22.34 3.03
CA THR A 207 -6.31 22.86 4.40
C THR A 207 -5.94 21.79 5.41
N LEU A 208 -6.11 20.52 5.07
CA LEU A 208 -5.77 19.36 5.89
C LEU A 208 -4.40 18.77 5.51
N VAL A 209 -4.05 18.82 4.22
CA VAL A 209 -2.82 18.27 3.66
C VAL A 209 -2.14 19.28 2.76
N ASP A 210 -0.82 19.36 2.84
CA ASP A 210 0.00 20.16 1.94
C ASP A 210 0.28 19.38 0.64
N PHE A 211 -0.23 19.87 -0.49
CA PHE A 211 -0.04 19.29 -1.81
C PHE A 211 1.06 19.98 -2.65
N GLU A 212 1.97 20.75 -2.05
CA GLU A 212 3.00 21.50 -2.82
C GLU A 212 3.93 20.58 -3.62
N ASP A 213 4.26 19.39 -3.11
CA ASP A 213 5.13 18.42 -3.80
C ASP A 213 4.42 17.10 -4.10
N LEU A 214 3.56 17.10 -5.11
CA LEU A 214 2.80 15.90 -5.52
C LEU A 214 3.70 14.69 -5.87
N SER A 215 4.93 14.93 -6.30
CA SER A 215 5.85 13.85 -6.67
C SER A 215 6.37 13.05 -5.48
N ASN A 216 6.29 13.65 -4.29
CA ASN A 216 6.71 13.05 -3.02
C ASN A 216 5.53 12.64 -2.12
N LEU A 217 4.32 12.61 -2.68
CA LEU A 217 3.11 12.25 -1.96
C LEU A 217 2.48 10.97 -2.52
N GLN A 218 1.80 10.26 -1.64
CA GLN A 218 1.02 9.07 -1.95
C GLN A 218 -0.30 9.09 -1.21
N LEU A 219 -1.37 8.68 -1.90
CA LEU A 219 -2.66 8.41 -1.29
C LEU A 219 -2.63 6.98 -0.74
N LYS A 220 -3.11 6.81 0.48
CA LYS A 220 -3.28 5.51 1.13
C LYS A 220 -4.69 5.36 1.66
N PHE A 221 -5.15 4.13 1.75
CA PHE A 221 -6.39 3.75 2.41
C PHE A 221 -6.36 2.27 2.80
N GLU A 222 -7.14 1.89 3.77
CA GLU A 222 -7.40 0.51 4.09
C GLU A 222 -8.60 0.02 3.28
N VAL A 223 -8.52 -1.20 2.76
CA VAL A 223 -9.60 -1.83 2.00
C VAL A 223 -9.89 -3.24 2.52
N ASN A 224 -11.18 -3.60 2.55
CA ASN A 224 -11.64 -4.96 2.80
C ASN A 224 -12.59 -5.39 1.68
N VAL A 225 -12.24 -6.45 0.96
CA VAL A 225 -13.01 -6.97 -0.19
C VAL A 225 -13.29 -8.45 0.04
N PRO A 226 -14.34 -8.81 0.81
CA PRO A 226 -14.65 -10.19 1.14
C PRO A 226 -15.17 -10.99 -0.04
N ASP A 227 -15.85 -10.34 -1.00
CA ASP A 227 -16.45 -10.95 -2.17
C ASP A 227 -15.63 -10.67 -3.42
N ALA A 228 -15.64 -11.60 -4.37
CA ALA A 228 -14.82 -11.51 -5.57
C ALA A 228 -15.15 -10.28 -6.43
N TRP A 229 -14.21 -9.37 -6.56
CA TRP A 229 -14.26 -8.22 -7.46
C TRP A 229 -13.47 -8.52 -8.73
N SER A 230 -14.11 -8.39 -9.90
CA SER A 230 -13.55 -8.77 -11.21
C SER A 230 -14.03 -7.90 -12.38
N ALA A 231 -14.67 -6.78 -12.12
CA ALA A 231 -15.13 -5.83 -13.14
C ALA A 231 -14.90 -4.39 -12.70
N CYS A 232 -14.66 -3.51 -13.66
CA CYS A 232 -14.44 -2.08 -13.48
C CYS A 232 -13.17 -1.73 -12.68
N ALA A 233 -12.71 -0.51 -12.84
CA ALA A 233 -11.66 0.09 -12.04
C ALA A 233 -12.25 0.92 -10.91
N MET A 234 -11.60 0.98 -9.77
CA MET A 234 -11.81 2.10 -8.85
C MET A 234 -11.07 3.30 -9.41
N GLN A 235 -11.81 4.33 -9.73
CA GLN A 235 -11.32 5.61 -10.21
C GLN A 235 -11.21 6.57 -9.04
N ILE A 236 -10.05 7.16 -8.88
CA ILE A 236 -9.74 8.07 -7.76
C ILE A 236 -9.40 9.43 -8.36
N LEU A 237 -10.19 10.45 -8.07
CA LEU A 237 -10.01 11.81 -8.57
C LEU A 237 -9.75 12.76 -7.41
N LEU A 238 -8.64 13.47 -7.47
CA LEU A 238 -8.36 14.61 -6.60
C LEU A 238 -8.71 15.87 -7.39
N THR A 239 -9.74 16.59 -6.97
CA THR A 239 -10.37 17.66 -7.74
C THR A 239 -10.07 19.05 -7.20
N THR A 240 -10.16 20.05 -8.04
CA THR A 240 -10.06 21.46 -7.66
C THR A 240 -11.44 22.10 -7.58
N ASN A 241 -11.53 23.21 -6.88
CA ASN A 241 -12.80 23.94 -6.68
C ASN A 241 -13.43 24.44 -7.98
N ASN A 242 -12.63 24.61 -9.04
CA ASN A 242 -13.13 25.07 -10.35
C ASN A 242 -13.74 23.95 -11.18
N GLU A 243 -13.47 22.71 -10.86
CA GLU A 243 -13.82 21.54 -11.66
C GLU A 243 -15.04 20.82 -11.11
N VAL A 244 -15.22 20.88 -9.79
CA VAL A 244 -16.31 20.21 -9.09
C VAL A 244 -16.94 21.16 -8.09
N SER A 245 -17.94 21.87 -8.49
CA SER A 245 -18.83 22.60 -7.60
C SER A 245 -20.20 22.68 -8.25
N GLY A 246 -21.23 22.37 -7.49
CA GLY A 246 -22.63 22.55 -7.75
C GLY A 246 -23.10 22.56 -9.22
N ASP A 247 -22.93 23.66 -9.88
CA ASP A 247 -23.44 23.87 -11.24
C ASP A 247 -22.51 23.35 -12.36
N ASN A 248 -21.28 23.01 -12.09
CA ASN A 248 -20.29 22.58 -13.10
C ASN A 248 -20.18 21.07 -13.26
N MET A 249 -20.95 20.35 -12.51
CA MET A 249 -20.99 18.89 -12.61
C MET A 249 -21.69 18.47 -13.90
N ASN A 250 -20.90 17.99 -14.80
CA ASN A 250 -21.44 17.23 -15.90
C ASN A 250 -20.78 15.85 -15.93
N ASN A 251 -21.54 14.86 -16.32
CA ASN A 251 -21.05 13.50 -16.51
C ASN A 251 -19.83 13.45 -17.43
N SER A 252 -19.63 14.43 -18.31
CA SER A 252 -18.47 14.49 -19.20
C SER A 252 -17.14 14.71 -18.48
N PHE A 253 -17.13 15.39 -17.34
CA PHE A 253 -15.93 15.54 -16.51
C PHE A 253 -15.48 14.18 -15.96
N PHE A 254 -16.38 13.42 -15.36
CA PHE A 254 -16.08 12.11 -14.78
C PHE A 254 -15.89 11.04 -15.85
N GLN A 255 -16.66 11.07 -16.93
CA GLN A 255 -16.64 10.06 -17.99
C GLN A 255 -15.60 10.36 -19.09
N GLY A 256 -15.05 11.57 -19.13
CA GLY A 256 -14.12 12.02 -20.15
C GLY A 256 -12.67 11.64 -19.86
N ASP A 257 -11.85 11.71 -20.91
CA ASP A 257 -10.41 11.46 -20.87
C ASP A 257 -9.60 12.76 -20.79
N THR A 258 -10.10 13.77 -20.12
CA THR A 258 -9.45 15.09 -20.02
C THR A 258 -8.89 15.40 -18.64
N PHE A 259 -9.39 14.73 -17.61
CA PHE A 259 -8.98 14.96 -16.23
C PHE A 259 -8.18 13.77 -15.69
N PRO A 260 -6.94 14.00 -15.22
CA PRO A 260 -6.07 12.93 -14.72
C PRO A 260 -6.58 12.38 -13.39
N ARG A 261 -6.61 11.06 -13.32
CA ARG A 261 -7.02 10.26 -12.16
C ARG A 261 -6.13 9.06 -11.97
N ALA A 262 -6.18 8.45 -10.81
CA ALA A 262 -5.63 7.12 -10.61
C ALA A 262 -6.69 6.06 -10.94
N LEU A 263 -6.24 4.91 -11.46
CA LEU A 263 -7.06 3.73 -11.72
C LEU A 263 -6.50 2.58 -10.90
N TRP A 264 -7.23 2.16 -9.87
CA TRP A 264 -6.87 1.00 -9.10
C TRP A 264 -7.66 -0.22 -9.56
N ILE A 265 -6.95 -1.22 -10.10
CA ILE A 265 -7.52 -2.41 -10.74
C ILE A 265 -6.83 -3.66 -10.19
N PRO A 266 -7.05 -4.02 -8.89
CA PRO A 266 -6.27 -5.06 -8.24
C PRO A 266 -6.52 -6.45 -8.81
N TRP A 267 -7.64 -6.68 -9.47
CA TRP A 267 -8.03 -7.94 -10.10
C TRP A 267 -7.42 -8.16 -11.49
N GLN A 268 -6.81 -7.14 -12.10
CA GLN A 268 -6.40 -7.18 -13.52
C GLN A 268 -5.44 -8.32 -13.83
N SER A 269 -4.49 -8.63 -12.95
CA SER A 269 -3.49 -9.68 -13.18
C SER A 269 -3.98 -11.09 -12.81
N SER A 270 -4.89 -11.19 -11.83
CA SER A 270 -5.39 -12.45 -11.27
C SER A 270 -6.75 -12.85 -11.81
N GLY A 271 -7.46 -11.92 -12.47
CA GLY A 271 -8.84 -12.10 -12.94
C GLY A 271 -9.90 -11.88 -11.85
N SER A 272 -9.49 -11.86 -10.59
CA SER A 272 -10.37 -11.61 -9.43
C SER A 272 -9.53 -11.12 -8.26
N TYR A 273 -10.13 -10.30 -7.38
CA TYR A 273 -9.51 -9.77 -6.17
C TYR A 273 -10.39 -9.97 -4.96
N THR A 274 -9.82 -10.47 -3.89
CA THR A 274 -10.41 -10.53 -2.54
C THR A 274 -9.33 -10.26 -1.52
N THR A 275 -9.71 -9.85 -0.31
CA THR A 275 -8.80 -9.71 0.82
C THR A 275 -9.19 -10.64 1.96
N THR A 276 -8.23 -11.00 2.79
CA THR A 276 -8.48 -11.68 4.06
C THR A 276 -8.43 -10.63 5.17
N GLY A 277 -9.55 -9.93 5.38
CA GLY A 277 -9.61 -8.76 6.26
C GLY A 277 -9.10 -7.49 5.57
N TRP A 278 -8.77 -6.49 6.39
CA TRP A 278 -8.29 -5.19 5.92
C TRP A 278 -6.85 -5.25 5.42
N THR A 279 -6.57 -4.49 4.37
CA THR A 279 -5.22 -4.35 3.79
C THR A 279 -4.98 -2.92 3.35
N THR A 280 -3.76 -2.43 3.50
CA THR A 280 -3.37 -1.10 3.06
C THR A 280 -3.13 -1.06 1.55
N VAL A 281 -3.74 -0.10 0.89
CA VAL A 281 -3.49 0.25 -0.51
C VAL A 281 -2.69 1.53 -0.56
N THR A 282 -1.68 1.58 -1.43
CA THR A 282 -0.84 2.75 -1.65
C THR A 282 -0.85 3.14 -3.12
N VAL A 283 -1.18 4.40 -3.41
CA VAL A 283 -1.24 4.95 -4.77
C VAL A 283 -0.40 6.23 -4.80
N PRO A 284 0.82 6.22 -5.37
CA PRO A 284 1.61 7.44 -5.54
C PRO A 284 0.84 8.50 -6.34
N LEU A 285 0.92 9.77 -5.94
CA LEU A 285 0.19 10.83 -6.68
C LEU A 285 0.71 11.01 -8.11
N SER A 286 1.90 10.53 -8.44
CA SER A 286 2.41 10.44 -9.81
C SER A 286 1.62 9.48 -10.71
N GLU A 287 0.83 8.56 -10.14
CA GLU A 287 -0.06 7.64 -10.86
C GLU A 287 -1.43 8.25 -11.18
N PHE A 288 -1.73 9.47 -10.72
CA PHE A 288 -2.91 10.23 -11.14
C PHE A 288 -2.67 10.81 -12.54
N ARG A 289 -2.69 9.97 -13.54
CA ARG A 289 -2.31 10.25 -14.93
C ARG A 289 -3.10 9.48 -15.98
N TYR A 290 -4.26 8.97 -15.62
CA TYR A 290 -5.13 8.23 -16.55
C TYR A 290 -6.44 8.99 -16.78
N GLY A 291 -6.99 8.87 -17.99
CA GLY A 291 -8.36 9.25 -18.29
C GLY A 291 -9.34 8.15 -17.86
N ALA A 292 -10.63 8.43 -17.96
CA ALA A 292 -11.69 7.49 -17.56
C ALA A 292 -11.65 6.17 -18.34
N SER A 293 -11.19 6.21 -19.60
CA SER A 293 -11.04 5.02 -20.46
C SER A 293 -9.68 4.31 -20.30
N GLY A 294 -8.85 4.72 -19.34
CA GLY A 294 -7.53 4.13 -19.12
C GLY A 294 -6.42 4.65 -20.03
N ILE A 295 -6.69 5.66 -20.87
CA ILE A 295 -5.62 6.28 -21.66
C ILE A 295 -4.69 7.09 -20.75
N SER A 296 -3.40 7.10 -21.12
CA SER A 296 -2.42 7.91 -20.38
C SER A 296 -2.57 9.39 -20.70
N LEU A 297 -2.57 10.21 -19.65
CA LEU A 297 -2.56 11.66 -19.70
C LEU A 297 -1.26 12.21 -19.09
N SER A 298 -1.11 13.53 -19.10
CA SER A 298 -0.14 14.19 -18.23
C SER A 298 -0.55 13.96 -16.78
N PRO A 299 0.41 13.73 -15.86
CA PRO A 299 0.10 13.57 -14.44
C PRO A 299 -0.63 14.79 -13.87
N LEU A 300 -1.36 14.56 -12.78
CA LEU A 300 -1.93 15.63 -11.96
C LEU A 300 -0.83 16.63 -11.60
N SER A 301 -1.07 17.90 -11.81
CA SER A 301 -0.10 18.96 -11.58
C SER A 301 -0.65 20.15 -10.77
N SER A 302 -1.95 20.18 -10.51
CA SER A 302 -2.54 21.19 -9.65
C SER A 302 -2.25 20.87 -8.18
N THR A 303 -1.80 21.86 -7.44
CA THR A 303 -1.62 21.81 -5.98
C THR A 303 -2.85 22.36 -5.24
N ASP A 304 -3.81 22.92 -5.95
CA ASP A 304 -5.07 23.44 -5.40
C ASP A 304 -6.12 22.32 -5.31
N ILE A 305 -5.78 21.27 -4.55
CA ILE A 305 -6.63 20.11 -4.34
C ILE A 305 -7.63 20.41 -3.24
N THR A 306 -8.90 20.38 -3.56
CA THR A 306 -9.97 20.73 -2.60
C THR A 306 -10.92 19.59 -2.33
N GLY A 307 -11.12 18.64 -3.26
CA GLY A 307 -12.08 17.56 -3.14
C GLY A 307 -11.56 16.21 -3.59
N LEU A 308 -12.33 15.18 -3.26
CA LEU A 308 -12.08 13.79 -3.65
C LEU A 308 -13.35 13.17 -4.22
N THR A 309 -13.19 12.40 -5.29
CA THR A 309 -14.25 11.51 -5.78
C THR A 309 -13.67 10.10 -5.97
N LEU A 310 -14.35 9.12 -5.40
CA LEU A 310 -14.11 7.71 -5.64
C LEU A 310 -15.33 7.11 -6.34
N PHE A 311 -15.13 6.32 -7.39
CA PHE A 311 -16.19 5.51 -7.96
C PHE A 311 -15.65 4.30 -8.71
N VAL A 312 -16.46 3.25 -8.78
CA VAL A 312 -16.07 2.01 -9.45
C VAL A 312 -16.78 1.93 -10.79
N TRP A 313 -16.03 2.20 -11.86
CA TRP A 313 -16.54 2.26 -13.22
C TRP A 313 -15.45 2.04 -14.26
N ASN A 314 -15.78 1.39 -15.34
CA ASN A 314 -14.96 1.23 -16.57
C ASN A 314 -13.44 1.15 -16.33
N GLY A 315 -12.68 2.19 -16.63
CA GLY A 315 -11.22 2.22 -16.53
C GLY A 315 -10.49 1.62 -17.74
N GLY A 316 -11.20 1.39 -18.84
CA GLY A 316 -10.63 0.82 -20.08
C GLY A 316 -10.26 -0.66 -19.99
N VAL A 317 -10.77 -1.39 -18.99
CA VAL A 317 -10.48 -2.80 -18.77
C VAL A 317 -11.67 -3.68 -19.06
N THR A 318 -11.39 -4.90 -19.57
CA THR A 318 -12.40 -5.93 -19.75
C THR A 318 -12.42 -6.81 -18.52
N GLY A 319 -13.54 -6.79 -17.80
CA GLY A 319 -13.77 -7.58 -16.60
C GLY A 319 -14.84 -8.65 -16.80
N THR A 320 -15.16 -9.35 -15.72
CA THR A 320 -16.25 -10.32 -15.61
C THR A 320 -17.26 -9.83 -14.62
N ALA A 321 -18.55 -9.89 -14.96
CA ALA A 321 -19.63 -9.47 -14.06
C ALA A 321 -19.50 -10.09 -12.67
N CYS A 322 -19.71 -9.29 -11.63
CA CYS A 322 -19.56 -9.66 -10.23
C CYS A 322 -20.46 -8.80 -9.33
N SER A 323 -20.57 -9.19 -8.09
CA SER A 323 -21.34 -8.43 -7.08
C SER A 323 -20.47 -8.26 -5.82
N PRO A 324 -19.44 -7.42 -5.88
CA PRO A 324 -18.51 -7.28 -4.77
C PRO A 324 -19.08 -6.41 -3.65
N THR A 325 -18.54 -6.64 -2.45
CA THR A 325 -18.52 -5.69 -1.34
C THR A 325 -17.11 -5.11 -1.26
N ILE A 326 -16.96 -3.78 -1.31
CA ILE A 326 -15.68 -3.09 -1.18
C ILE A 326 -15.83 -2.08 -0.05
N CYS A 327 -15.16 -2.33 1.06
CA CYS A 327 -15.13 -1.43 2.20
C CYS A 327 -13.82 -0.65 2.20
N ILE A 328 -13.88 0.66 2.47
CA ILE A 328 -12.73 1.57 2.44
C ILE A 328 -12.72 2.37 3.74
N ASP A 329 -11.53 2.56 4.30
CA ASP A 329 -11.33 3.30 5.54
C ASP A 329 -10.01 4.06 5.54
N ASN A 330 -9.86 5.04 6.44
CA ASN A 330 -8.62 5.75 6.72
C ASN A 330 -7.92 6.30 5.48
N ILE A 331 -8.67 7.04 4.63
CA ILE A 331 -8.11 7.68 3.42
C ILE A 331 -7.21 8.84 3.84
N ARG A 332 -5.94 8.77 3.44
CA ARG A 332 -4.91 9.76 3.80
C ARG A 332 -3.97 10.05 2.65
N VAL A 333 -3.36 11.24 2.67
CA VAL A 333 -2.26 11.59 1.78
C VAL A 333 -1.04 11.87 2.64
N VAL A 334 0.00 11.09 2.42
CA VAL A 334 1.23 11.10 3.23
C VAL A 334 2.46 11.20 2.34
N PRO A 335 3.61 11.67 2.87
CA PRO A 335 4.88 11.65 2.16
C PRO A 335 5.32 10.22 1.79
N ILE A 336 6.11 10.11 0.73
CA ILE A 336 6.90 8.91 0.42
C ILE A 336 8.18 9.02 1.26
N TYR A 337 8.30 8.17 2.30
CA TYR A 337 9.43 8.18 3.24
C TYR A 337 10.66 7.45 2.70
#